data_c1517a169e5dd687a13d197d1f0a7dd3
#
_entry.id   c1517a169e5dd687a13d197d1f0a7dd3
#
_cell.length_a   1.000
_cell.length_b   1.000
_cell.length_c   1.000
_cell.angle_alpha   90.00
_cell.angle_beta   90.00
_cell.angle_gamma   90.00
#
_symmetry.space_group_name_H-M   'P 1'
#
loop_
_entity.id
_entity.type
_entity.pdbx_description
1 polymer ?
#
loop_
_entity_poly.entity_id
_entity_poly.type
_entity_poly.pdbx_seq_one_letter_code
_entity_poly.pdbx_strand_id
1 'polypeptide(L)'
;MTQPLAFITGASSGIGQALALRFHQAGYRLALVARRTAEVKSWAEANGISASSYEIYSADVAITDSIVAAGKDCLARQGLPDVVIANAGISVGMDTADRDDLDVMARTFATNNIGMAATFHPFVPGMTERKSGTLVGIGSVAGIRGLPGHGAYCASKAAVISYCESLRGEMRPFGVRVVTLSPGYIDTPLTRQNRYSMPFLMQPQDFADQAFQAIDKADSYRVIPWQMGVVAKLLRALPN
;
A
#
# COMPACT_ATOMS: atom_id res chain seq x y z
N MET A 1 -24.71 11.73 -8.50
CA MET A 1 -23.79 11.11 -7.54
C MET A 1 -22.41 11.67 -7.81
N THR A 2 -21.70 12.11 -6.78
CA THR A 2 -20.30 12.55 -6.92
C THR A 2 -19.43 11.34 -7.24
N GLN A 3 -18.42 11.50 -8.14
CA GLN A 3 -17.47 10.44 -8.43
C GLN A 3 -16.72 10.02 -7.17
N PRO A 4 -16.54 8.71 -6.91
CA PRO A 4 -15.80 8.24 -5.75
C PRO A 4 -14.32 8.68 -5.83
N LEU A 5 -13.66 8.77 -4.68
CA LEU A 5 -12.27 9.23 -4.53
C LEU A 5 -11.39 8.14 -3.94
N ALA A 6 -10.23 7.89 -4.57
CA ALA A 6 -9.19 7.01 -4.06
C ALA A 6 -7.92 7.81 -3.72
N PHE A 7 -7.47 7.70 -2.46
CA PHE A 7 -6.20 8.26 -1.98
C PHE A 7 -5.13 7.16 -1.98
N ILE A 8 -4.04 7.35 -2.73
CA ILE A 8 -3.04 6.30 -2.97
C ILE A 8 -1.64 6.83 -2.70
N THR A 9 -0.93 6.24 -1.73
CA THR A 9 0.48 6.57 -1.46
C THR A 9 1.44 5.71 -2.30
N GLY A 10 2.63 6.23 -2.58
CA GLY A 10 3.61 5.55 -3.42
C GLY A 10 3.22 5.53 -4.90
N ALA A 11 2.51 6.54 -5.36
CA ALA A 11 1.94 6.64 -6.71
C ALA A 11 2.96 6.93 -7.84
N SER A 12 4.26 7.07 -7.53
CA SER A 12 5.28 7.40 -8.54
C SER A 12 5.83 6.19 -9.31
N SER A 13 5.51 4.95 -8.91
CA SER A 13 6.01 3.76 -9.61
C SER A 13 5.25 2.48 -9.25
N GLY A 14 5.44 1.44 -10.05
CA GLY A 14 5.08 0.05 -9.74
C GLY A 14 3.61 -0.16 -9.39
N ILE A 15 3.36 -0.81 -8.26
CA ILE A 15 2.00 -1.15 -7.80
C ILE A 15 1.14 0.12 -7.63
N GLY A 16 1.71 1.21 -7.11
CA GLY A 16 0.96 2.45 -6.90
C GLY A 16 0.40 3.05 -8.19
N GLN A 17 1.19 3.06 -9.27
CA GLN A 17 0.74 3.49 -10.59
C GLN A 17 -0.32 2.55 -11.17
N ALA A 18 -0.11 1.24 -11.06
CA ALA A 18 -1.07 0.26 -11.59
C ALA A 18 -2.43 0.34 -10.86
N LEU A 19 -2.42 0.49 -9.53
CA LEU A 19 -3.64 0.73 -8.75
C LEU A 19 -4.31 2.04 -9.16
N ALA A 20 -3.55 3.14 -9.29
CA ALA A 20 -4.10 4.43 -9.70
C ALA A 20 -4.79 4.34 -11.06
N LEU A 21 -4.16 3.69 -12.06
CA LEU A 21 -4.76 3.48 -13.37
C LEU A 21 -6.04 2.65 -13.29
N ARG A 22 -6.01 1.57 -12.52
CA ARG A 22 -7.17 0.67 -12.36
C ARG A 22 -8.35 1.36 -11.68
N PHE A 23 -8.10 2.17 -10.64
CA PHE A 23 -9.15 2.96 -9.97
C PHE A 23 -9.70 4.06 -10.89
N HIS A 24 -8.83 4.73 -11.66
CA HIS A 24 -9.28 5.69 -12.67
C HIS A 24 -10.20 5.04 -13.71
N GLN A 25 -9.84 3.88 -14.25
CA GLN A 25 -10.67 3.11 -15.19
C GLN A 25 -12.02 2.66 -14.59
N ALA A 26 -12.08 2.53 -13.27
CA ALA A 26 -13.32 2.25 -12.55
C ALA A 26 -14.15 3.51 -12.22
N GLY A 27 -13.74 4.68 -12.72
CA GLY A 27 -14.46 5.95 -12.57
C GLY A 27 -14.14 6.73 -11.29
N TYR A 28 -13.07 6.38 -10.56
CA TYR A 28 -12.64 7.14 -9.39
C TYR A 28 -11.85 8.39 -9.79
N ARG A 29 -12.03 9.48 -9.03
CA ARG A 29 -11.05 10.56 -8.94
C ARG A 29 -9.88 10.07 -8.10
N LEU A 30 -8.69 10.62 -8.34
CA LEU A 30 -7.47 10.17 -7.70
C LEU A 30 -6.84 11.28 -6.85
N ALA A 31 -6.41 10.92 -5.64
CA ALA A 31 -5.50 11.68 -4.81
C ALA A 31 -4.16 10.92 -4.75
N LEU A 32 -3.18 11.34 -5.53
CA LEU A 32 -1.92 10.64 -5.75
C LEU A 32 -0.81 11.22 -4.89
N VAL A 33 -0.24 10.43 -3.99
CA VAL A 33 0.78 10.88 -3.05
C VAL A 33 2.14 10.29 -3.39
N ALA A 34 3.13 11.13 -3.57
CA ALA A 34 4.51 10.73 -3.79
C ALA A 34 5.50 11.86 -3.46
N ARG A 35 6.77 11.51 -3.23
CA ARG A 35 7.87 12.49 -3.14
C ARG A 35 8.23 13.04 -4.53
N ARG A 36 8.17 12.19 -5.54
CA ARG A 36 8.52 12.49 -6.94
C ARG A 36 7.26 12.87 -7.73
N THR A 37 6.75 14.05 -7.48
CA THR A 37 5.48 14.54 -8.07
C THR A 37 5.56 14.71 -9.58
N ALA A 38 6.72 15.13 -10.11
CA ALA A 38 6.93 15.25 -11.55
C ALA A 38 6.77 13.91 -12.29
N GLU A 39 7.27 12.81 -11.70
CA GLU A 39 7.10 11.47 -12.27
C GLU A 39 5.62 11.03 -12.30
N VAL A 40 4.86 11.36 -11.23
CA VAL A 40 3.41 11.07 -11.18
C VAL A 40 2.68 11.84 -12.29
N LYS A 41 2.99 13.12 -12.47
CA LYS A 41 2.39 13.96 -13.51
C LYS A 41 2.67 13.43 -14.91
N SER A 42 3.94 13.18 -15.22
CA SER A 42 4.34 12.65 -16.54
C SER A 42 3.70 11.29 -16.81
N TRP A 43 3.60 10.42 -15.78
CA TRP A 43 2.93 9.14 -15.91
C TRP A 43 1.43 9.29 -16.16
N ALA A 44 0.74 10.19 -15.47
CA ALA A 44 -0.69 10.43 -15.67
C ALA A 44 -0.97 10.95 -17.08
N GLU A 45 -0.18 11.90 -17.57
CA GLU A 45 -0.26 12.44 -18.92
C GLU A 45 -0.02 11.35 -19.98
N ALA A 46 1.00 10.50 -19.79
CA ALA A 46 1.32 9.39 -20.71
C ALA A 46 0.23 8.32 -20.76
N ASN A 47 -0.60 8.19 -19.71
CA ASN A 47 -1.73 7.26 -19.66
C ASN A 47 -3.08 7.91 -20.01
N GLY A 48 -3.08 9.15 -20.50
CA GLY A 48 -4.29 9.86 -20.94
C GLY A 48 -5.25 10.20 -19.79
N ILE A 49 -4.78 10.26 -18.54
CA ILE A 49 -5.59 10.64 -17.39
C ILE A 49 -5.77 12.16 -17.40
N SER A 50 -7.03 12.61 -17.52
CA SER A 50 -7.36 14.05 -17.52
C SER A 50 -6.89 14.72 -16.23
N ALA A 51 -6.33 15.92 -16.35
CA ALA A 51 -5.90 16.72 -15.20
C ALA A 51 -7.05 17.04 -14.21
N SER A 52 -8.31 17.00 -14.66
CA SER A 52 -9.49 17.14 -13.79
C SER A 52 -9.82 15.89 -12.96
N SER A 53 -9.20 14.74 -13.29
CA SER A 53 -9.48 13.45 -12.64
C SER A 53 -8.53 13.13 -11.50
N TYR A 54 -7.46 13.89 -11.30
CA TYR A 54 -6.49 13.65 -10.24
C TYR A 54 -5.92 14.92 -9.63
N GLU A 55 -5.46 14.79 -8.40
CA GLU A 55 -4.61 15.76 -7.70
C GLU A 55 -3.35 15.06 -7.20
N ILE A 56 -2.24 15.80 -7.15
CA ILE A 56 -0.96 15.28 -6.67
C ILE A 56 -0.59 15.98 -5.35
N TYR A 57 -0.26 15.18 -4.34
CA TYR A 57 0.19 15.63 -3.03
C TYR A 57 1.63 15.22 -2.81
N SER A 58 2.48 16.20 -2.53
CA SER A 58 3.89 15.94 -2.20
C SER A 58 4.01 15.53 -0.74
N ALA A 59 4.44 14.29 -0.47
CA ALA A 59 4.71 13.87 0.90
C ALA A 59 5.74 12.73 0.94
N ASP A 60 6.53 12.69 2.03
CA ASP A 60 7.28 11.53 2.45
C ASP A 60 6.51 10.81 3.58
N VAL A 61 6.07 9.59 3.34
CA VAL A 61 5.31 8.81 4.33
C VAL A 61 6.15 8.45 5.57
N ALA A 62 7.49 8.45 5.46
CA ALA A 62 8.37 8.23 6.60
C ALA A 62 8.39 9.41 7.58
N ILE A 63 7.88 10.58 7.17
CA ILE A 63 7.75 11.78 7.99
C ILE A 63 6.26 11.95 8.32
N THR A 64 5.88 11.61 9.54
CA THR A 64 4.47 11.59 9.99
C THR A 64 3.73 12.88 9.66
N ASP A 65 4.30 14.04 9.99
CA ASP A 65 3.64 15.32 9.75
C ASP A 65 3.44 15.61 8.25
N SER A 66 4.37 15.15 7.41
CA SER A 66 4.28 15.32 5.95
C SER A 66 3.07 14.58 5.37
N ILE A 67 2.90 13.30 5.71
CA ILE A 67 1.77 12.51 5.18
C ILE A 67 0.43 12.93 5.81
N VAL A 68 0.41 13.29 7.08
CA VAL A 68 -0.78 13.81 7.76
C VAL A 68 -1.22 15.13 7.13
N ALA A 69 -0.29 16.05 6.83
CA ALA A 69 -0.59 17.30 6.14
C ALA A 69 -1.17 17.05 4.73
N ALA A 70 -0.58 16.13 3.96
CA ALA A 70 -1.10 15.75 2.64
C ALA A 70 -2.53 15.17 2.72
N GLY A 71 -2.83 14.37 3.73
CA GLY A 71 -4.18 13.87 3.97
C GLY A 71 -5.19 14.97 4.32
N LYS A 72 -4.80 15.93 5.16
CA LYS A 72 -5.63 17.11 5.48
C LYS A 72 -5.86 18.01 4.25
N ASP A 73 -4.84 18.21 3.42
CA ASP A 73 -4.95 18.95 2.17
C ASP A 73 -5.90 18.24 1.18
N CYS A 74 -5.85 16.91 1.11
CA CYS A 74 -6.80 16.11 0.33
C CYS A 74 -8.25 16.33 0.82
N LEU A 75 -8.48 16.27 2.13
CA LEU A 75 -9.80 16.53 2.71
C LEU A 75 -10.33 17.93 2.34
N ALA A 76 -9.46 18.94 2.37
CA ALA A 76 -9.83 20.32 2.05
C ALA A 76 -10.14 20.53 0.55
N ARG A 77 -9.37 19.89 -0.35
CA ARG A 77 -9.44 20.13 -1.80
C ARG A 77 -10.36 19.17 -2.53
N GLN A 78 -10.36 17.90 -2.17
CA GLN A 78 -11.11 16.85 -2.88
C GLN A 78 -12.23 16.24 -2.04
N GLY A 79 -12.22 16.42 -0.72
CA GLY A 79 -13.16 15.82 0.21
C GLY A 79 -12.68 14.48 0.77
N LEU A 80 -13.57 13.80 1.50
CA LEU A 80 -13.27 12.54 2.17
C LEU A 80 -13.20 11.39 1.17
N PRO A 81 -12.05 10.69 1.04
CA PRO A 81 -11.93 9.53 0.15
C PRO A 81 -12.89 8.39 0.51
N ASP A 82 -13.25 7.62 -0.51
CA ASP A 82 -13.99 6.36 -0.35
C ASP A 82 -13.04 5.19 -0.10
N VAL A 83 -11.82 5.28 -0.68
CA VAL A 83 -10.77 4.28 -0.51
C VAL A 83 -9.44 4.97 -0.21
N VAL A 84 -8.75 4.53 0.83
CA VAL A 84 -7.39 4.99 1.18
C VAL A 84 -6.44 3.81 1.09
N ILE A 85 -5.46 3.89 0.18
CA ILE A 85 -4.48 2.82 -0.07
C ILE A 85 -3.11 3.25 0.41
N ALA A 86 -2.68 2.70 1.55
CA ALA A 86 -1.33 2.84 2.07
C ALA A 86 -0.40 1.84 1.35
N ASN A 87 0.06 2.23 0.15
CA ASN A 87 0.89 1.41 -0.71
C ASN A 87 2.39 1.75 -0.62
N ALA A 88 2.76 2.96 -0.26
CA ALA A 88 4.16 3.34 -0.15
C ALA A 88 4.93 2.38 0.77
N GLY A 89 6.10 1.94 0.31
CA GLY A 89 6.94 1.03 1.07
C GLY A 89 8.32 0.88 0.45
N ILE A 90 9.26 0.43 1.27
CA ILE A 90 10.63 0.12 0.86
C ILE A 90 10.99 -1.31 1.26
N SER A 91 11.93 -1.90 0.52
CA SER A 91 12.57 -3.17 0.83
C SER A 91 14.07 -3.01 0.64
N VAL A 92 14.80 -3.08 1.72
CA VAL A 92 16.26 -2.99 1.74
C VAL A 92 16.80 -4.20 2.49
N GLY A 93 17.84 -4.84 1.95
CA GLY A 93 18.55 -5.91 2.64
C GLY A 93 19.22 -5.38 3.91
N MET A 94 19.43 -6.25 4.90
CA MET A 94 20.15 -5.90 6.11
C MET A 94 20.94 -7.09 6.66
N ASP A 95 22.06 -6.79 7.29
CA ASP A 95 22.83 -7.70 8.14
C ASP A 95 22.79 -7.18 9.59
N THR A 96 22.28 -7.98 10.51
CA THR A 96 22.18 -7.57 11.93
C THR A 96 23.56 -7.37 12.59
N ALA A 97 24.62 -7.96 12.03
CA ALA A 97 26.00 -7.75 12.50
C ALA A 97 26.54 -6.36 12.12
N ASP A 98 25.98 -5.72 11.09
CA ASP A 98 26.35 -4.38 10.69
C ASP A 98 25.56 -3.33 11.51
N ARG A 99 26.30 -2.46 12.23
CA ARG A 99 25.69 -1.39 13.05
C ARG A 99 24.85 -0.41 12.21
N ASP A 100 25.30 -0.12 10.99
CA ASP A 100 24.64 0.86 10.13
C ASP A 100 23.31 0.32 9.57
N ASP A 101 23.15 -1.00 9.51
CA ASP A 101 21.90 -1.63 9.08
C ASP A 101 20.77 -1.54 10.11
N LEU A 102 21.04 -1.14 11.35
CA LEU A 102 19.99 -0.76 12.29
C LEU A 102 19.22 0.47 11.81
N ASP A 103 19.88 1.38 11.09
CA ASP A 103 19.23 2.54 10.47
C ASP A 103 18.36 2.12 9.25
N VAL A 104 18.74 1.04 8.56
CA VAL A 104 17.89 0.42 7.53
C VAL A 104 16.60 -0.10 8.15
N MET A 105 16.70 -0.78 9.31
CA MET A 105 15.52 -1.25 10.03
C MET A 105 14.62 -0.09 10.45
N ALA A 106 15.18 0.96 11.07
CA ALA A 106 14.43 2.13 11.52
C ALA A 106 13.68 2.81 10.36
N ARG A 107 14.36 3.06 9.23
CA ARG A 107 13.76 3.65 8.01
C ARG A 107 12.67 2.76 7.41
N THR A 108 12.87 1.43 7.43
CA THR A 108 11.89 0.48 6.91
C THR A 108 10.60 0.53 7.74
N PHE A 109 10.70 0.55 9.06
CA PHE A 109 9.54 0.66 9.94
C PHE A 109 8.89 2.04 9.86
N ALA A 110 9.66 3.12 9.79
CA ALA A 110 9.12 4.47 9.60
C ALA A 110 8.27 4.54 8.33
N THR A 111 8.75 3.97 7.21
CA THR A 111 8.03 4.00 5.94
C THR A 111 6.86 3.02 5.92
N ASN A 112 7.11 1.73 6.21
CA ASN A 112 6.16 0.66 5.95
C ASN A 112 5.07 0.55 7.03
N ASN A 113 5.34 0.98 8.26
CA ASN A 113 4.43 0.83 9.41
C ASN A 113 3.90 2.16 9.93
N ILE A 114 4.76 3.05 10.42
CA ILE A 114 4.34 4.35 10.93
C ILE A 114 3.71 5.17 9.80
N GLY A 115 4.33 5.20 8.61
CA GLY A 115 3.83 5.89 7.44
C GLY A 115 2.48 5.36 6.96
N MET A 116 2.24 4.04 7.06
CA MET A 116 0.92 3.46 6.78
C MET A 116 -0.13 3.95 7.77
N ALA A 117 0.13 3.86 9.08
CA ALA A 117 -0.80 4.32 10.10
C ALA A 117 -1.09 5.82 9.96
N ALA A 118 -0.06 6.63 9.73
CA ALA A 118 -0.16 8.07 9.50
C ALA A 118 -0.94 8.40 8.20
N THR A 119 -0.89 7.52 7.18
CA THR A 119 -1.70 7.65 5.96
C THR A 119 -3.19 7.50 6.26
N PHE A 120 -3.59 6.59 7.14
CA PHE A 120 -4.99 6.38 7.51
C PHE A 120 -5.53 7.45 8.47
N HIS A 121 -4.68 7.96 9.36
CA HIS A 121 -5.05 8.84 10.47
C HIS A 121 -5.97 10.01 10.10
N PRO A 122 -5.72 10.83 9.06
CA PRO A 122 -6.56 11.98 8.73
C PRO A 122 -7.99 11.61 8.30
N PHE A 123 -8.20 10.40 7.80
CA PHE A 123 -9.46 9.98 7.18
C PHE A 123 -10.36 9.18 8.10
N VAL A 124 -9.78 8.48 9.10
CA VAL A 124 -10.53 7.63 10.03
C VAL A 124 -11.68 8.37 10.71
N PRO A 125 -11.52 9.59 11.29
CA PRO A 125 -12.63 10.28 11.94
C PRO A 125 -13.81 10.52 10.99
N GLY A 126 -13.56 11.06 9.81
CA GLY A 126 -14.62 11.31 8.82
C GLY A 126 -15.27 10.04 8.28
N MET A 127 -14.49 8.94 8.09
CA MET A 127 -15.05 7.65 7.67
C MET A 127 -15.92 7.02 8.75
N THR A 128 -15.53 7.11 10.02
CA THR A 128 -16.35 6.60 11.15
C THR A 128 -17.64 7.39 11.32
N GLU A 129 -17.59 8.71 11.14
CA GLU A 129 -18.78 9.57 11.16
C GLU A 129 -19.71 9.27 9.96
N ARG A 130 -19.15 9.16 8.75
CA ARG A 130 -19.89 8.79 7.53
C ARG A 130 -20.40 7.36 7.56
N LYS A 131 -19.86 6.50 8.44
CA LYS A 131 -20.14 5.06 8.55
C LYS A 131 -19.85 4.29 7.25
N SER A 132 -18.88 4.75 6.49
CA SER A 132 -18.46 4.13 5.23
C SER A 132 -17.05 4.55 4.85
N GLY A 133 -16.36 3.67 4.14
CA GLY A 133 -15.00 3.86 3.63
C GLY A 133 -14.22 2.56 3.65
N THR A 134 -13.11 2.54 2.93
CA THR A 134 -12.22 1.39 2.89
C THR A 134 -10.76 1.81 3.09
N LEU A 135 -10.12 1.24 4.10
CA LEU A 135 -8.68 1.39 4.36
C LEU A 135 -7.96 0.16 3.83
N VAL A 136 -6.91 0.34 3.04
CA VAL A 136 -6.19 -0.75 2.39
C VAL A 136 -4.71 -0.71 2.77
N GLY A 137 -4.22 -1.74 3.45
CA GLY A 137 -2.81 -1.92 3.76
C GLY A 137 -2.14 -2.90 2.79
N ILE A 138 -0.99 -2.51 2.23
CA ILE A 138 -0.20 -3.38 1.36
C ILE A 138 0.86 -4.11 2.18
N GLY A 139 0.56 -5.36 2.52
CA GLY A 139 1.46 -6.32 3.14
C GLY A 139 2.48 -6.90 2.17
N SER A 140 2.81 -8.17 2.35
CA SER A 140 3.60 -9.02 1.43
C SER A 140 3.54 -10.48 1.89
N VAL A 141 3.77 -11.42 0.99
CA VAL A 141 4.05 -12.83 1.37
C VAL A 141 5.29 -12.95 2.28
N ALA A 142 6.23 -12.01 2.17
CA ALA A 142 7.38 -11.92 3.06
C ALA A 142 7.01 -11.60 4.53
N GLY A 143 5.79 -11.11 4.79
CA GLY A 143 5.26 -10.95 6.14
C GLY A 143 4.75 -12.27 6.76
N ILE A 144 4.61 -13.34 5.96
CA ILE A 144 4.16 -14.66 6.44
C ILE A 144 5.35 -15.49 6.91
N ARG A 145 6.49 -15.40 6.21
CA ARG A 145 7.73 -16.13 6.53
C ARG A 145 8.94 -15.20 6.41
N GLY A 146 9.80 -15.20 7.43
CA GLY A 146 11.07 -14.45 7.39
C GLY A 146 12.03 -15.02 6.33
N LEU A 147 12.74 -14.12 5.67
CA LEU A 147 13.74 -14.45 4.65
C LEU A 147 15.11 -13.94 5.10
N PRO A 148 16.18 -14.76 5.01
CA PRO A 148 17.53 -14.32 5.34
C PRO A 148 17.93 -13.04 4.57
N GLY A 149 18.64 -12.13 5.23
CA GLY A 149 19.06 -10.85 4.66
C GLY A 149 17.95 -9.81 4.48
N HIS A 150 16.68 -10.14 4.81
CA HIS A 150 15.53 -9.24 4.67
C HIS A 150 14.73 -9.04 5.98
N GLY A 151 15.40 -9.17 7.13
CA GLY A 151 14.76 -9.15 8.44
C GLY A 151 13.87 -7.93 8.68
N ALA A 152 14.36 -6.71 8.40
CA ALA A 152 13.59 -5.48 8.54
C ALA A 152 12.33 -5.48 7.66
N TYR A 153 12.45 -5.85 6.40
CA TYR A 153 11.33 -5.90 5.48
C TYR A 153 10.28 -6.93 5.91
N CYS A 154 10.71 -8.17 6.19
CA CYS A 154 9.81 -9.25 6.62
C CYS A 154 9.07 -8.87 7.90
N ALA A 155 9.77 -8.35 8.91
CA ALA A 155 9.17 -7.91 10.16
C ALA A 155 8.17 -6.76 9.92
N SER A 156 8.54 -5.77 9.09
CA SER A 156 7.63 -4.66 8.76
C SER A 156 6.35 -5.14 8.07
N LYS A 157 6.45 -6.11 7.15
CA LYS A 157 5.28 -6.64 6.44
C LYS A 157 4.42 -7.56 7.31
N ALA A 158 5.00 -8.27 8.27
CA ALA A 158 4.26 -8.97 9.31
C ALA A 158 3.49 -7.98 10.21
N ALA A 159 4.13 -6.87 10.59
CA ALA A 159 3.49 -5.81 11.37
C ALA A 159 2.34 -5.14 10.61
N VAL A 160 2.45 -4.94 9.28
CA VAL A 160 1.32 -4.45 8.44
C VAL A 160 0.12 -5.38 8.53
N ILE A 161 0.35 -6.71 8.40
CA ILE A 161 -0.74 -7.71 8.46
C ILE A 161 -1.44 -7.65 9.81
N SER A 162 -0.68 -7.69 10.91
CA SER A 162 -1.20 -7.66 12.27
C SER A 162 -1.92 -6.34 12.60
N TYR A 163 -1.34 -5.21 12.21
CA TYR A 163 -1.96 -3.89 12.41
C TYR A 163 -3.32 -3.77 11.69
N CYS A 164 -3.38 -4.18 10.42
CA CYS A 164 -4.62 -4.14 9.66
C CYS A 164 -5.68 -5.11 10.23
N GLU A 165 -5.27 -6.23 10.82
CA GLU A 165 -6.17 -7.15 11.51
C GLU A 165 -6.79 -6.51 12.74
N SER A 166 -6.00 -5.85 13.60
CA SER A 166 -6.47 -5.08 14.76
C SER A 166 -7.40 -3.95 14.32
N LEU A 167 -6.95 -3.11 13.38
CA LEU A 167 -7.72 -1.99 12.86
C LEU A 167 -9.08 -2.41 12.27
N ARG A 168 -9.16 -3.60 11.68
CA ARG A 168 -10.42 -4.15 11.17
C ARG A 168 -11.42 -4.40 12.27
N GLY A 169 -10.96 -4.92 13.41
CA GLY A 169 -11.80 -5.08 14.60
C GLY A 169 -12.32 -3.75 15.13
N GLU A 170 -11.44 -2.75 15.19
CA GLU A 170 -11.76 -1.40 15.66
C GLU A 170 -12.75 -0.67 14.75
N MET A 171 -12.61 -0.84 13.42
CA MET A 171 -13.40 -0.12 12.42
C MET A 171 -14.75 -0.77 12.11
N ARG A 172 -14.89 -2.05 12.39
CA ARG A 172 -16.12 -2.81 12.11
C ARG A 172 -17.39 -2.20 12.71
N PRO A 173 -17.43 -1.73 13.96
CA PRO A 173 -18.62 -1.11 14.54
C PRO A 173 -19.07 0.17 13.81
N PHE A 174 -18.16 0.82 13.10
CA PHE A 174 -18.40 2.06 12.37
C PHE A 174 -18.69 1.85 10.88
N GLY A 175 -18.81 0.60 10.41
CA GLY A 175 -19.07 0.33 9.00
C GLY A 175 -17.89 0.64 8.06
N VAL A 176 -16.69 0.90 8.60
CA VAL A 176 -15.47 1.14 7.82
C VAL A 176 -14.76 -0.20 7.57
N ARG A 177 -14.43 -0.45 6.32
CA ARG A 177 -13.80 -1.70 5.89
C ARG A 177 -12.28 -1.58 5.96
N VAL A 178 -11.60 -2.66 6.34
CA VAL A 178 -10.12 -2.73 6.31
C VAL A 178 -9.70 -3.96 5.53
N VAL A 179 -9.00 -3.74 4.43
CA VAL A 179 -8.51 -4.78 3.51
C VAL A 179 -7.00 -4.87 3.62
N THR A 180 -6.48 -6.08 3.74
CA THR A 180 -5.04 -6.34 3.71
C THR A 180 -4.70 -7.11 2.44
N LEU A 181 -3.88 -6.54 1.58
CA LEU A 181 -3.38 -7.19 0.37
C LEU A 181 -1.93 -7.62 0.58
N SER A 182 -1.62 -8.88 0.34
CA SER A 182 -0.26 -9.41 0.43
C SER A 182 0.23 -9.84 -0.96
N PRO A 183 0.94 -8.95 -1.69
CA PRO A 183 1.56 -9.31 -2.95
C PRO A 183 2.59 -10.41 -2.79
N GLY A 184 2.68 -11.29 -3.80
CA GLY A 184 3.85 -12.09 -4.08
C GLY A 184 4.91 -11.26 -4.81
N TYR A 185 5.54 -11.85 -5.82
CA TYR A 185 6.49 -11.13 -6.66
C TYR A 185 5.74 -10.38 -7.77
N ILE A 186 5.87 -9.06 -7.77
CA ILE A 186 5.30 -8.18 -8.79
C ILE A 186 6.46 -7.50 -9.52
N ASP A 187 6.44 -7.47 -10.85
CA ASP A 187 7.50 -6.85 -11.66
C ASP A 187 7.49 -5.32 -11.52
N THR A 188 8.26 -4.82 -10.59
CA THR A 188 8.36 -3.40 -10.24
C THR A 188 9.83 -3.00 -10.08
N PRO A 189 10.17 -1.71 -10.09
CA PRO A 189 11.51 -1.26 -9.77
C PRO A 189 12.06 -1.80 -8.43
N LEU A 190 11.17 -2.06 -7.46
CA LEU A 190 11.53 -2.63 -6.16
C LEU A 190 12.04 -4.07 -6.29
N THR A 191 11.40 -4.90 -7.09
CA THR A 191 11.70 -6.33 -7.23
C THR A 191 12.75 -6.64 -8.28
N ARG A 192 12.94 -5.77 -9.27
CA ARG A 192 13.97 -5.94 -10.33
C ARG A 192 15.41 -5.95 -9.80
N GLN A 193 15.63 -5.49 -8.56
CA GLN A 193 16.92 -5.55 -7.88
C GLN A 193 17.21 -6.92 -7.27
N ASN A 194 16.23 -7.81 -7.17
CA ASN A 194 16.38 -9.13 -6.58
C ASN A 194 17.23 -10.04 -7.47
N ARG A 195 18.18 -10.76 -6.84
CA ARG A 195 19.08 -11.69 -7.53
C ARG A 195 18.65 -13.16 -7.41
N TYR A 196 17.49 -13.41 -6.84
CA TYR A 196 16.95 -14.76 -6.62
C TYR A 196 15.73 -15.03 -7.48
N SER A 197 15.37 -16.31 -7.62
CA SER A 197 14.19 -16.74 -8.37
C SER A 197 12.91 -16.15 -7.77
N MET A 198 12.04 -15.65 -8.62
CA MET A 198 10.75 -15.05 -8.26
C MET A 198 9.61 -15.88 -8.87
N PRO A 199 9.23 -17.01 -8.25
CA PRO A 199 8.14 -17.84 -8.76
C PRO A 199 6.82 -17.05 -8.80
N PHE A 200 6.03 -17.33 -9.82
CA PHE A 200 4.74 -16.65 -10.04
C PHE A 200 4.86 -15.12 -10.15
N LEU A 201 5.96 -14.62 -10.76
CA LEU A 201 6.12 -13.20 -11.04
C LEU A 201 4.93 -12.68 -11.85
N MET A 202 4.31 -11.60 -11.37
CA MET A 202 3.09 -11.03 -11.94
C MET A 202 3.33 -9.61 -12.44
N GLN A 203 2.63 -9.20 -13.49
CA GLN A 203 2.65 -7.82 -13.93
C GLN A 203 1.86 -6.92 -12.96
N PRO A 204 2.27 -5.65 -12.77
CA PRO A 204 1.59 -4.73 -11.88
C PRO A 204 0.10 -4.52 -12.20
N GLN A 205 -0.27 -4.54 -13.49
CA GLN A 205 -1.65 -4.40 -13.97
C GLN A 205 -2.51 -5.58 -13.54
N ASP A 206 -2.02 -6.82 -13.71
CA ASP A 206 -2.75 -8.02 -13.30
C ASP A 206 -2.95 -8.07 -11.78
N PHE A 207 -1.94 -7.57 -11.02
CA PHE A 207 -2.08 -7.39 -9.58
C PHE A 207 -3.16 -6.36 -9.25
N ALA A 208 -3.14 -5.20 -9.93
CA ALA A 208 -4.08 -4.12 -9.66
C ALA A 208 -5.53 -4.53 -9.95
N ASP A 209 -5.78 -5.33 -10.99
CA ASP A 209 -7.12 -5.87 -11.29
C ASP A 209 -7.63 -6.78 -10.17
N GLN A 210 -6.80 -7.72 -9.70
CA GLN A 210 -7.19 -8.61 -8.62
C GLN A 210 -7.30 -7.86 -7.27
N ALA A 211 -6.44 -6.87 -7.04
CA ALA A 211 -6.48 -6.01 -5.86
C ALA A 211 -7.77 -5.17 -5.83
N PHE A 212 -8.15 -4.57 -6.96
CA PHE A 212 -9.40 -3.83 -7.08
C PHE A 212 -10.61 -4.70 -6.75
N GLN A 213 -10.67 -5.91 -7.31
CA GLN A 213 -11.75 -6.86 -7.02
C GLN A 213 -11.81 -7.24 -5.53
N ALA A 214 -10.66 -7.45 -4.88
CA ALA A 214 -10.59 -7.77 -3.46
C ALA A 214 -11.05 -6.59 -2.58
N ILE A 215 -10.68 -5.36 -2.97
CA ILE A 215 -11.11 -4.12 -2.28
C ILE A 215 -12.61 -3.91 -2.43
N ASP A 216 -13.14 -4.06 -3.63
CA ASP A 216 -14.57 -3.90 -3.93
C ASP A 216 -15.42 -4.90 -3.14
N LYS A 217 -15.00 -6.17 -3.08
CA LYS A 217 -15.63 -7.23 -2.28
C LYS A 217 -15.38 -7.11 -0.77
N ALA A 218 -14.53 -6.18 -0.36
CA ALA A 218 -14.10 -6.02 1.04
C ALA A 218 -13.47 -7.31 1.63
N ASP A 219 -12.65 -8.02 0.86
CA ASP A 219 -11.89 -9.17 1.34
C ASP A 219 -11.01 -8.76 2.52
N SER A 220 -11.19 -9.37 3.67
CA SER A 220 -10.41 -9.00 4.88
C SER A 220 -8.91 -9.15 4.68
N TYR A 221 -8.50 -10.23 4.00
CA TYR A 221 -7.10 -10.54 3.70
C TYR A 221 -7.00 -11.31 2.39
N ARG A 222 -6.14 -10.85 1.48
CA ARG A 222 -5.94 -11.49 0.18
C ARG A 222 -4.47 -11.58 -0.18
N VAL A 223 -4.00 -12.78 -0.50
CA VAL A 223 -2.68 -13.00 -1.14
C VAL A 223 -2.87 -13.02 -2.65
N ILE A 224 -2.05 -12.27 -3.37
CA ILE A 224 -2.09 -12.15 -4.83
C ILE A 224 -0.68 -12.33 -5.41
N PRO A 225 -0.45 -13.34 -6.27
CA PRO A 225 -1.39 -14.39 -6.68
C PRO A 225 -1.63 -15.43 -5.57
N TRP A 226 -2.77 -16.11 -5.59
CA TRP A 226 -3.18 -17.06 -4.54
C TRP A 226 -2.19 -18.22 -4.33
N GLN A 227 -1.50 -18.64 -5.39
CA GLN A 227 -0.46 -19.68 -5.33
C GLN A 227 0.63 -19.33 -4.31
N MET A 228 1.02 -18.05 -4.27
CA MET A 228 2.00 -17.58 -3.28
C MET A 228 1.48 -17.67 -1.84
N GLY A 229 0.17 -17.59 -1.64
CA GLY A 229 -0.45 -17.81 -0.34
C GLY A 229 -0.32 -19.26 0.13
N VAL A 230 -0.47 -20.22 -0.78
CA VAL A 230 -0.25 -21.64 -0.49
C VAL A 230 1.22 -21.90 -0.16
N VAL A 231 2.13 -21.42 -1.01
CA VAL A 231 3.59 -21.56 -0.80
C VAL A 231 4.01 -20.95 0.55
N ALA A 232 3.57 -19.75 0.86
CA ALA A 232 3.93 -19.08 2.11
C ALA A 232 3.43 -19.84 3.36
N LYS A 233 2.21 -20.39 3.33
CA LYS A 233 1.67 -21.21 4.41
C LYS A 233 2.44 -22.52 4.59
N LEU A 234 2.77 -23.19 3.48
CA LEU A 234 3.59 -24.41 3.53
C LEU A 234 4.98 -24.11 4.10
N LEU A 235 5.63 -23.05 3.62
CA LEU A 235 6.93 -22.64 4.16
C LEU A 235 6.86 -22.30 5.66
N ARG A 236 5.76 -21.72 6.14
CA ARG A 236 5.60 -21.42 7.58
C ARG A 236 5.45 -22.68 8.43
N ALA A 237 4.92 -23.76 7.88
CA ALA A 237 4.78 -25.04 8.57
C ALA A 237 6.11 -25.84 8.63
N LEU A 238 7.10 -25.51 7.81
CA LEU A 238 8.41 -26.14 7.82
C LEU A 238 9.30 -25.54 8.91
N PRO A 239 10.21 -26.35 9.53
CA PRO A 239 11.26 -25.82 10.39
C PRO A 239 12.12 -24.77 9.66
N ASN A 240 12.79 -23.94 10.44
CA ASN A 240 13.78 -22.99 9.89
C ASN A 240 15.07 -23.72 9.49
#